data_d01f0e752b205cd2585c6a056f679c51
#
_entry.id   d01f0e752b205cd2585c6a056f679c51
#
_cell.length_a   1.000
_cell.length_b   1.000
_cell.length_c   1.000
_cell.angle_alpha   90.00
_cell.angle_beta   90.00
_cell.angle_gamma   90.00
#
_symmetry.space_group_name_H-M   'P 1'
#
loop_
_entity.id
_entity.type
_entity.pdbx_description
1 polymer ?
#
loop_
_entity_poly.entity_id
_entity_poly.type
_entity_poly.pdbx_seq_one_letter_code
_entity_poly.pdbx_strand_id
1 'polypeptide(L)'
;LTATAVTGTGGAAQAASAQTRSAHGVNWGDVTIPGQLCKVNGPIKLHNGRAFVRHSGFGMALDVLSLNVTRGGLGHGLQVAALQAWCDNTGGTADGELAEGIFVFDSPGGHPHLLGTLTPQLKGNPTLHIPFIVVNHIESTGHVAVTEFFYTPANATCCPSGRATTLWRWTGRTFIPGRTKITSR
;
A
#
# COMPACT_ATOMS: atom_id res chain seq x y z
N LEU A 1 -55.00 26.10 41.47
CA LEU A 1 -54.06 26.21 40.35
C LEU A 1 -52.73 25.61 40.80
N THR A 2 -52.49 24.35 40.45
CA THR A 2 -51.24 23.59 40.72
C THR A 2 -50.41 23.58 39.45
N ALA A 3 -49.20 24.14 39.49
CA ALA A 3 -48.24 24.10 38.39
C ALA A 3 -47.35 22.90 38.55
N THR A 4 -47.35 22.01 37.58
CA THR A 4 -46.48 20.84 37.47
C THR A 4 -45.21 21.22 36.72
N ALA A 5 -44.07 21.12 37.37
CA ALA A 5 -42.76 21.31 36.75
C ALA A 5 -42.32 20.02 36.03
N VAL A 6 -42.05 20.12 34.72
CA VAL A 6 -41.48 19.03 33.93
C VAL A 6 -39.94 19.18 33.97
N THR A 7 -39.27 18.25 34.62
CA THR A 7 -37.82 18.13 34.60
C THR A 7 -37.39 17.38 33.36
N GLY A 8 -36.81 18.10 32.38
CA GLY A 8 -36.18 17.52 31.20
C GLY A 8 -34.82 16.92 31.57
N THR A 9 -34.69 15.60 31.46
CA THR A 9 -33.40 14.89 31.55
C THR A 9 -32.65 15.08 30.23
N GLY A 10 -31.69 16.02 30.23
CA GLY A 10 -30.75 16.18 29.15
C GLY A 10 -29.80 14.97 29.04
N GLY A 11 -30.04 14.12 28.06
CA GLY A 11 -29.10 13.04 27.72
C GLY A 11 -27.82 13.65 27.19
N ALA A 12 -26.73 13.53 27.95
CA ALA A 12 -25.40 13.84 27.47
C ALA A 12 -25.02 12.82 26.36
N ALA A 13 -24.96 13.29 25.10
CA ALA A 13 -24.39 12.53 24.03
C ALA A 13 -22.91 12.31 24.34
N GLN A 14 -22.55 11.09 24.71
CA GLN A 14 -21.17 10.68 24.83
C GLN A 14 -20.55 10.76 23.43
N ALA A 15 -19.71 11.76 23.21
CA ALA A 15 -18.83 11.81 22.07
C ALA A 15 -17.94 10.57 22.12
N ALA A 16 -18.17 9.61 21.22
CA ALA A 16 -17.30 8.48 21.04
C ALA A 16 -15.90 9.04 20.72
N SER A 17 -14.98 8.94 21.67
CA SER A 17 -13.59 9.29 21.49
C SER A 17 -13.09 8.45 20.32
N ALA A 18 -12.72 9.11 19.22
CA ALA A 18 -12.05 8.48 18.08
C ALA A 18 -10.75 7.87 18.63
N GLN A 19 -10.77 6.58 18.92
CA GLN A 19 -9.57 5.85 19.28
C GLN A 19 -8.59 6.01 18.12
N THR A 20 -7.48 6.68 18.39
CA THR A 20 -6.36 6.81 17.46
C THR A 20 -5.91 5.39 17.09
N ARG A 21 -6.29 4.92 15.92
CA ARG A 21 -5.96 3.60 15.41
C ARG A 21 -4.48 3.58 15.09
N SER A 22 -3.68 3.09 16.01
CA SER A 22 -2.22 3.09 15.90
C SER A 22 -1.77 1.90 15.06
N ALA A 23 -1.00 2.17 14.01
CA ALA A 23 -0.27 1.14 13.25
C ALA A 23 0.98 0.63 13.99
N HIS A 24 1.14 1.01 15.27
CA HIS A 24 2.23 0.56 16.14
C HIS A 24 1.92 -0.83 16.71
N GLY A 25 2.93 -1.68 16.80
CA GLY A 25 2.84 -3.03 17.37
C GLY A 25 2.45 -4.15 16.41
N VAL A 26 2.16 -3.86 15.15
CA VAL A 26 1.94 -4.88 14.12
C VAL A 26 3.29 -5.37 13.56
N ASN A 27 3.47 -6.68 13.49
CA ASN A 27 4.56 -7.28 12.75
C ASN A 27 4.22 -7.29 11.25
N TRP A 28 4.67 -6.25 10.53
CA TRP A 28 4.40 -6.09 9.11
C TRP A 28 5.07 -7.14 8.23
N GLY A 29 6.02 -7.90 8.76
CA GLY A 29 6.60 -9.06 8.09
C GLY A 29 5.69 -10.29 8.08
N ASP A 30 4.62 -10.32 8.91
CA ASP A 30 3.74 -11.49 9.04
C ASP A 30 2.29 -11.19 8.61
N VAL A 31 2.11 -10.22 7.72
CA VAL A 31 0.79 -9.85 7.19
C VAL A 31 0.37 -10.75 6.02
N THR A 32 -0.92 -10.69 5.72
CA THR A 32 -1.47 -11.33 4.53
C THR A 32 -1.76 -10.28 3.47
N ILE A 33 -1.27 -10.51 2.25
CA ILE A 33 -1.47 -9.64 1.09
C ILE A 33 -2.28 -10.35 0.01
N PRO A 34 -3.00 -9.62 -0.86
CA PRO A 34 -3.66 -10.21 -2.04
C PRO A 34 -2.65 -10.80 -3.02
N GLY A 35 -2.91 -12.03 -3.50
CA GLY A 35 -2.04 -12.70 -4.45
C GLY A 35 -2.12 -12.18 -5.89
N GLN A 36 -3.13 -11.34 -6.20
CA GLN A 36 -3.34 -10.82 -7.56
C GLN A 36 -2.12 -10.07 -8.12
N LEU A 37 -1.38 -9.37 -7.26
CA LEU A 37 -0.14 -8.70 -7.66
C LEU A 37 0.84 -9.70 -8.28
N CYS A 38 0.99 -10.86 -7.65
CA CYS A 38 1.87 -11.95 -8.10
C CYS A 38 1.18 -12.94 -9.05
N LYS A 39 -0.01 -12.62 -9.57
CA LYS A 39 -0.83 -13.51 -10.40
C LYS A 39 -1.11 -14.87 -9.72
N VAL A 40 -1.19 -14.87 -8.41
CA VAL A 40 -1.51 -16.05 -7.59
C VAL A 40 -2.96 -15.97 -7.14
N ASN A 41 -3.67 -17.08 -7.20
CA ASN A 41 -5.03 -17.16 -6.70
C ASN A 41 -5.05 -17.19 -5.17
N GLY A 42 -5.87 -16.31 -4.58
CA GLY A 42 -6.03 -16.22 -3.13
C GLY A 42 -4.99 -15.34 -2.42
N PRO A 43 -5.04 -15.32 -1.09
CA PRO A 43 -4.14 -14.51 -0.27
C PRO A 43 -2.77 -15.17 -0.11
N ILE A 44 -1.75 -14.34 0.04
CA ILE A 44 -0.37 -14.74 0.34
C ILE A 44 -0.05 -14.29 1.76
N LYS A 45 0.30 -15.22 2.64
CA LYS A 45 0.76 -14.92 3.99
C LYS A 45 2.28 -14.79 4.00
N LEU A 46 2.75 -13.62 4.42
CA LEU A 46 4.17 -13.38 4.63
C LEU A 46 4.61 -13.95 5.98
N HIS A 47 5.86 -14.40 6.04
CA HIS A 47 6.59 -14.77 7.25
C HIS A 47 7.95 -14.09 7.23
N ASN A 48 8.18 -13.20 8.20
CA ASN A 48 9.40 -12.38 8.24
C ASN A 48 9.63 -11.60 6.94
N GLY A 49 8.55 -11.07 6.34
CA GLY A 49 8.59 -10.28 5.12
C GLY A 49 8.72 -11.08 3.83
N ARG A 50 8.55 -12.40 3.87
CA ARG A 50 8.77 -13.27 2.72
C ARG A 50 7.70 -14.35 2.59
N ALA A 51 7.40 -14.76 1.37
CA ALA A 51 6.62 -15.96 1.10
C ALA A 51 7.09 -16.63 -0.19
N PHE A 52 7.10 -17.96 -0.19
CA PHE A 52 7.28 -18.75 -1.40
C PHE A 52 5.93 -19.30 -1.82
N VAL A 53 5.51 -18.96 -3.03
CA VAL A 53 4.22 -19.40 -3.58
C VAL A 53 4.41 -20.04 -4.96
N ARG A 54 3.63 -21.06 -5.26
CA ARG A 54 3.62 -21.66 -6.60
C ARG A 54 2.69 -20.89 -7.51
N HIS A 55 3.19 -20.46 -8.66
CA HIS A 55 2.37 -19.83 -9.69
C HIS A 55 1.78 -20.90 -10.60
N SER A 56 0.45 -20.89 -10.77
CA SER A 56 -0.27 -21.91 -11.54
C SER A 56 0.07 -21.94 -13.04
N GLY A 57 0.64 -20.85 -13.59
CA GLY A 57 0.96 -20.71 -15.01
C GLY A 57 2.42 -20.94 -15.40
N PHE A 58 3.36 -20.89 -14.45
CA PHE A 58 4.80 -20.97 -14.77
C PHE A 58 5.52 -22.19 -14.15
N GLY A 59 4.84 -22.96 -13.32
CA GLY A 59 5.48 -24.08 -12.64
C GLY A 59 6.63 -23.69 -11.66
N MET A 60 6.85 -22.40 -11.51
CA MET A 60 7.94 -21.85 -10.69
C MET A 60 7.42 -21.40 -9.33
N ALA A 61 8.25 -21.49 -8.32
CA ALA A 61 8.02 -20.83 -7.06
C ALA A 61 8.25 -19.32 -7.26
N LEU A 62 7.35 -18.48 -6.72
CA LEU A 62 7.54 -17.06 -6.63
C LEU A 62 8.06 -16.72 -5.25
N ASP A 63 9.03 -15.84 -5.21
CA ASP A 63 9.46 -15.19 -3.99
C ASP A 63 8.71 -13.88 -3.86
N VAL A 64 8.02 -13.70 -2.76
CA VAL A 64 7.31 -12.46 -2.43
C VAL A 64 8.04 -11.81 -1.29
N LEU A 65 8.59 -10.64 -1.56
CA LEU A 65 9.41 -9.89 -0.61
C LEU A 65 8.68 -8.61 -0.19
N SER A 66 8.63 -8.39 1.12
CA SER A 66 8.25 -7.12 1.72
C SER A 66 9.52 -6.29 1.90
N LEU A 67 9.63 -5.18 1.18
CA LEU A 67 10.84 -4.37 1.15
C LEU A 67 10.86 -3.29 2.25
N ASN A 68 9.82 -2.48 2.31
CA ASN A 68 9.75 -1.31 3.19
C ASN A 68 8.35 -1.09 3.73
N VAL A 69 8.27 -0.49 4.91
CA VAL A 69 7.02 -0.05 5.53
C VAL A 69 7.09 1.44 5.85
N THR A 70 6.30 2.23 5.16
CA THR A 70 6.11 3.66 5.45
C THR A 70 4.86 3.87 6.27
N ARG A 71 4.94 4.61 7.38
CA ARG A 71 3.79 4.90 8.25
C ARG A 71 3.39 6.36 8.14
N GLY A 72 2.10 6.64 8.30
CA GLY A 72 1.57 8.00 8.29
C GLY A 72 0.08 8.06 8.55
N GLY A 73 -0.47 9.28 8.58
CA GLY A 73 -1.90 9.53 8.73
C GLY A 73 -2.54 9.90 7.40
N LEU A 74 -3.70 9.32 7.09
CA LEU A 74 -4.54 9.67 5.93
C LEU A 74 -5.66 10.67 6.25
N GLY A 75 -5.53 11.42 7.35
CA GLY A 75 -6.57 12.34 7.83
C GLY A 75 -7.64 11.66 8.69
N HIS A 76 -8.49 12.47 9.33
CA HIS A 76 -9.58 12.00 10.21
C HIS A 76 -9.12 10.97 11.28
N GLY A 77 -7.88 11.05 11.75
CA GLY A 77 -7.32 10.12 12.73
C GLY A 77 -6.96 8.73 12.18
N LEU A 78 -7.09 8.50 10.88
CA LEU A 78 -6.75 7.23 10.25
C LEU A 78 -5.22 7.08 10.12
N GLN A 79 -4.62 6.22 10.93
CA GLN A 79 -3.21 5.86 10.86
C GLN A 79 -3.03 4.63 9.98
N VAL A 80 -2.08 4.68 9.07
CA VAL A 80 -1.85 3.61 8.10
C VAL A 80 -0.38 3.23 8.01
N ALA A 81 -0.15 2.02 7.49
CA ALA A 81 1.13 1.54 7.04
C ALA A 81 1.04 1.14 5.57
N ALA A 82 1.94 1.62 4.77
CA ALA A 82 2.10 1.27 3.37
C ALA A 82 3.28 0.30 3.24
N LEU A 83 2.98 -0.95 2.92
CA LEU A 83 3.93 -2.04 2.76
C LEU A 83 4.27 -2.19 1.29
N GLN A 84 5.51 -1.94 0.93
CA GLN A 84 6.02 -2.21 -0.41
C GLN A 84 6.36 -3.70 -0.52
N ALA A 85 5.88 -4.34 -1.57
CA ALA A 85 6.19 -5.74 -1.85
C ALA A 85 6.37 -5.97 -3.35
N TRP A 86 7.22 -6.90 -3.70
CA TRP A 86 7.45 -7.34 -5.06
C TRP A 86 7.30 -8.85 -5.20
N CYS A 87 7.11 -9.30 -6.42
CA CYS A 87 7.07 -10.69 -6.80
C CYS A 87 8.25 -10.97 -7.72
N ASP A 88 8.99 -12.01 -7.42
CA ASP A 88 10.21 -12.42 -8.11
C ASP A 88 10.10 -13.89 -8.54
N ASN A 89 10.72 -14.25 -9.64
CA ASN A 89 10.77 -15.64 -10.14
C ASN A 89 11.89 -16.48 -9.51
N THR A 90 12.44 -16.03 -8.39
CA THR A 90 13.58 -16.62 -7.67
C THR A 90 14.93 -16.50 -8.39
N GLY A 91 15.00 -15.78 -9.50
CA GLY A 91 16.23 -15.59 -10.27
C GLY A 91 17.22 -14.61 -9.66
N GLY A 92 16.80 -13.80 -8.69
CA GLY A 92 17.65 -12.84 -7.98
C GLY A 92 18.26 -11.73 -8.86
N THR A 93 17.71 -11.49 -10.04
CA THR A 93 18.15 -10.45 -10.97
C THR A 93 16.98 -9.48 -11.27
N ALA A 94 17.28 -8.31 -11.79
CA ALA A 94 16.25 -7.37 -12.23
C ALA A 94 15.27 -7.99 -13.25
N ASP A 95 15.73 -8.95 -14.05
CA ASP A 95 14.88 -9.71 -14.97
C ASP A 95 13.95 -10.70 -14.27
N GLY A 96 14.22 -11.01 -13.00
CA GLY A 96 13.41 -11.90 -12.17
C GLY A 96 12.18 -11.23 -11.58
N GLU A 97 12.15 -9.90 -11.51
CA GLU A 97 11.02 -9.16 -10.96
C GLU A 97 9.81 -9.24 -11.90
N LEU A 98 8.70 -9.73 -11.37
CA LEU A 98 7.46 -9.94 -12.12
C LEU A 98 6.41 -8.86 -11.87
N ALA A 99 6.37 -8.33 -10.67
CA ALA A 99 5.44 -7.27 -10.29
C ALA A 99 5.86 -6.61 -8.97
N GLU A 100 5.53 -5.34 -8.82
CA GLU A 100 5.68 -4.58 -7.60
C GLU A 100 4.41 -3.82 -7.25
N GLY A 101 4.14 -3.65 -5.96
CA GLY A 101 2.98 -2.92 -5.47
C GLY A 101 3.15 -2.45 -4.03
N ILE A 102 2.29 -1.53 -3.63
CA ILE A 102 2.21 -1.01 -2.27
C ILE A 102 0.86 -1.38 -1.70
N PHE A 103 0.85 -2.14 -0.61
CA PHE A 103 -0.34 -2.49 0.14
C PHE A 103 -0.52 -1.52 1.30
N VAL A 104 -1.62 -0.78 1.31
CA VAL A 104 -1.93 0.17 2.38
C VAL A 104 -2.89 -0.46 3.36
N PHE A 105 -2.48 -0.51 4.62
CA PHE A 105 -3.26 -1.09 5.71
C PHE A 105 -3.56 -0.04 6.77
N ASP A 106 -4.72 -0.17 7.43
CA ASP A 106 -4.90 0.28 8.79
C ASP A 106 -4.75 -0.90 9.76
N SER A 107 -4.76 -0.63 11.07
CA SER A 107 -4.62 -1.69 12.06
C SER A 107 -5.46 -1.41 13.30
N PRO A 108 -6.79 -1.42 13.18
CA PRO A 108 -7.67 -1.26 14.32
C PRO A 108 -7.44 -2.40 15.32
N GLY A 109 -7.11 -2.03 16.58
CA GLY A 109 -6.83 -3.03 17.62
C GLY A 109 -5.59 -3.90 17.37
N GLY A 110 -4.64 -3.46 16.53
CA GLY A 110 -3.43 -4.22 16.21
C GLY A 110 -3.60 -5.27 15.09
N HIS A 111 -4.78 -5.36 14.48
CA HIS A 111 -5.07 -6.30 13.40
C HIS A 111 -4.93 -5.60 12.03
N PRO A 112 -4.02 -6.03 11.15
CA PRO A 112 -3.89 -5.46 9.81
C PRO A 112 -5.16 -5.65 8.99
N HIS A 113 -5.69 -4.55 8.47
CA HIS A 113 -6.82 -4.54 7.56
C HIS A 113 -6.41 -3.79 6.28
N LEU A 114 -6.51 -4.45 5.13
CA LEU A 114 -6.11 -3.87 3.85
C LEU A 114 -7.14 -2.82 3.39
N LEU A 115 -6.67 -1.60 3.17
CA LEU A 115 -7.45 -0.51 2.60
C LEU A 115 -7.39 -0.48 1.08
N GLY A 116 -6.27 -0.90 0.49
CA GLY A 116 -6.10 -0.95 -0.95
C GLY A 116 -4.67 -1.21 -1.39
N THR A 117 -4.52 -1.40 -2.70
CA THR A 117 -3.24 -1.64 -3.35
C THR A 117 -2.94 -0.52 -4.34
N LEU A 118 -1.74 0.05 -4.27
CA LEU A 118 -1.23 1.03 -5.21
C LEU A 118 -0.26 0.31 -6.15
N THR A 119 -0.46 0.51 -7.44
CA THR A 119 0.34 -0.15 -8.49
C THR A 119 0.98 0.89 -9.40
N PRO A 120 2.04 0.57 -10.15
CA PRO A 120 2.64 1.47 -11.11
C PRO A 120 1.59 2.06 -12.07
N GLN A 121 1.63 3.37 -12.27
CA GLN A 121 0.71 4.11 -13.15
C GLN A 121 1.39 4.56 -14.44
N LEU A 122 2.71 4.61 -14.46
CA LEU A 122 3.45 4.88 -15.68
C LEU A 122 3.31 3.67 -16.61
N LYS A 123 2.62 3.85 -17.73
CA LYS A 123 2.55 2.82 -18.78
C LYS A 123 3.91 2.72 -19.42
N GLY A 124 4.68 1.72 -19.01
CA GLY A 124 5.99 1.43 -19.59
C GLY A 124 5.87 1.02 -21.06
N ASN A 125 6.94 1.17 -21.80
CA ASN A 125 7.12 0.45 -23.06
C ASN A 125 6.99 -1.06 -22.74
N PRO A 126 6.22 -1.85 -23.51
CA PRO A 126 6.04 -3.28 -23.24
C PRO A 126 7.34 -4.09 -23.25
N THR A 127 8.45 -3.50 -23.71
CA THR A 127 9.80 -4.09 -23.68
C THR A 127 10.59 -3.68 -22.43
N LEU A 128 10.07 -2.79 -21.57
CA LEU A 128 10.76 -2.33 -20.38
C LEU A 128 10.25 -3.05 -19.15
N HIS A 129 11.18 -3.34 -18.25
CA HIS A 129 10.93 -3.96 -16.96
C HIS A 129 9.89 -3.18 -16.13
N ILE A 130 9.23 -3.89 -15.22
CA ILE A 130 8.27 -3.31 -14.28
C ILE A 130 8.98 -2.21 -13.49
N PRO A 131 8.44 -0.99 -13.46
CA PRO A 131 9.07 0.10 -12.73
C PRO A 131 9.01 -0.14 -11.22
N PHE A 132 10.11 0.15 -10.52
CA PHE A 132 10.13 0.17 -9.07
C PHE A 132 9.25 1.29 -8.54
N ILE A 133 8.47 1.00 -7.48
CA ILE A 133 7.65 2.02 -6.82
C ILE A 133 8.01 2.13 -5.34
N VAL A 134 8.06 3.35 -4.84
CA VAL A 134 8.32 3.61 -3.42
C VAL A 134 7.35 4.65 -2.88
N VAL A 135 6.97 4.51 -1.62
CA VAL A 135 6.21 5.54 -0.91
C VAL A 135 7.17 6.61 -0.46
N ASN A 136 6.98 7.84 -0.94
CA ASN A 136 7.74 8.99 -0.47
C ASN A 136 7.24 9.44 0.90
N HIS A 137 5.93 9.66 1.01
CA HIS A 137 5.26 10.06 2.25
C HIS A 137 3.76 9.82 2.18
N ILE A 138 3.13 9.83 3.34
CA ILE A 138 1.69 9.75 3.53
C ILE A 138 1.24 11.07 4.15
N GLU A 139 0.27 11.74 3.54
CA GLU A 139 -0.20 13.06 3.94
C GLU A 139 -1.49 13.00 4.75
N SER A 140 -1.56 13.80 5.80
CA SER A 140 -2.79 13.94 6.61
C SER A 140 -3.98 14.52 5.83
N THR A 141 -3.74 15.02 4.63
CA THR A 141 -4.76 15.45 3.66
C THR A 141 -5.44 14.30 2.92
N GLY A 142 -5.07 13.07 3.21
CA GLY A 142 -5.63 11.87 2.59
C GLY A 142 -4.91 11.41 1.33
N HIS A 143 -3.64 11.79 1.18
CA HIS A 143 -2.85 11.40 0.00
C HIS A 143 -1.66 10.52 0.36
N VAL A 144 -1.29 9.66 -0.60
CA VAL A 144 -0.05 8.88 -0.60
C VAL A 144 0.74 9.26 -1.84
N ALA A 145 1.91 9.85 -1.64
CA ALA A 145 2.83 10.19 -2.72
C ALA A 145 3.73 8.99 -3.02
N VAL A 146 3.69 8.53 -4.26
CA VAL A 146 4.44 7.37 -4.75
C VAL A 146 5.36 7.80 -5.88
N THR A 147 6.64 7.45 -5.79
CA THR A 147 7.58 7.58 -6.91
C THR A 147 7.72 6.24 -7.62
N GLU A 148 7.60 6.29 -8.92
CA GLU A 148 7.83 5.19 -9.85
C GLU A 148 9.20 5.42 -10.52
N PHE A 149 10.08 4.43 -10.45
CA PHE A 149 11.36 4.43 -11.15
C PHE A 149 11.21 3.66 -12.44
N PHE A 150 11.64 4.22 -13.56
CA PHE A 150 11.52 3.57 -14.86
C PHE A 150 12.81 3.66 -15.66
N TYR A 151 12.98 2.71 -16.55
CA TYR A 151 14.13 2.69 -17.46
C TYR A 151 13.93 3.66 -18.60
N THR A 152 14.97 4.43 -18.89
CA THR A 152 15.08 5.22 -20.11
C THR A 152 15.88 4.43 -21.15
N PRO A 153 15.82 4.77 -22.44
CA PRO A 153 16.63 4.09 -23.48
C PRO A 153 18.13 4.11 -23.23
N ALA A 154 18.61 5.04 -22.39
CA ALA A 154 20.02 5.16 -22.02
C ALA A 154 20.43 4.32 -20.82
N ASN A 155 19.49 3.65 -20.15
CA ASN A 155 19.80 2.90 -18.94
C ASN A 155 20.34 1.51 -19.25
N ALA A 156 21.30 1.08 -18.40
CA ALA A 156 21.60 -0.33 -18.25
C ALA A 156 20.44 -1.04 -17.53
N THR A 157 20.32 -2.35 -17.71
CA THR A 157 19.21 -3.17 -17.20
C THR A 157 19.07 -3.16 -15.67
N CYS A 158 20.12 -2.76 -14.93
CA CYS A 158 20.11 -2.76 -13.46
C CYS A 158 19.57 -1.46 -12.84
N CYS A 159 19.55 -0.35 -13.60
CA CYS A 159 19.62 0.94 -12.92
C CYS A 159 18.71 1.98 -13.60
N PRO A 160 17.40 2.01 -13.25
CA PRO A 160 16.47 2.99 -13.81
C PRO A 160 16.85 4.41 -13.37
N SER A 161 16.98 5.35 -14.33
CA SER A 161 17.23 6.77 -14.03
C SER A 161 15.97 7.62 -14.10
N GLY A 162 14.95 7.18 -14.81
CA GLY A 162 13.69 7.89 -14.92
C GLY A 162 12.90 7.84 -13.62
N ARG A 163 12.28 8.96 -13.29
CA ARG A 163 11.39 9.07 -12.11
C ARG A 163 10.08 9.73 -12.48
N ALA A 164 9.01 9.17 -11.98
CA ALA A 164 7.67 9.75 -12.08
C ALA A 164 6.99 9.70 -10.72
N THR A 165 6.15 10.69 -10.43
CA THR A 165 5.42 10.75 -9.17
C THR A 165 3.92 10.69 -9.43
N THR A 166 3.23 9.83 -8.70
CA THR A 166 1.78 9.72 -8.66
C THR A 166 1.29 10.04 -7.26
N LEU A 167 0.35 10.97 -7.16
CA LEU A 167 -0.31 11.28 -5.90
C LEU A 167 -1.63 10.50 -5.84
N TRP A 168 -1.71 9.52 -4.96
CA TRP A 168 -2.90 8.69 -4.75
C TRP A 168 -3.79 9.32 -3.69
N ARG A 169 -5.07 9.51 -3.99
CA ARG A 169 -6.05 10.08 -3.07
C ARG A 169 -6.91 8.99 -2.44
N TRP A 170 -6.97 8.98 -1.11
CA TRP A 170 -7.92 8.17 -0.35
C TRP A 170 -9.31 8.81 -0.37
N THR A 171 -10.32 8.04 -0.73
CA THR A 171 -11.73 8.52 -0.83
C THR A 171 -12.57 8.17 0.40
N GLY A 172 -11.97 7.54 1.43
CA GLY A 172 -12.70 6.91 2.54
C GLY A 172 -13.04 5.44 2.26
N ARG A 173 -12.90 4.98 1.01
CA ARG A 173 -13.22 3.60 0.61
C ARG A 173 -12.18 2.97 -0.32
N THR A 174 -11.56 3.75 -1.18
CA THR A 174 -10.58 3.26 -2.16
C THR A 174 -9.54 4.33 -2.46
N PHE A 175 -8.40 3.93 -3.01
CA PHE A 175 -7.39 4.83 -3.55
C PHE A 175 -7.65 5.10 -5.03
N ILE A 176 -7.57 6.38 -5.41
CA ILE A 176 -7.69 6.83 -6.80
C ILE A 176 -6.37 7.49 -7.18
N PRO A 177 -5.69 7.02 -8.25
CA PRO A 177 -4.48 7.66 -8.72
C PRO A 177 -4.79 9.02 -9.34
N GLY A 178 -3.99 10.01 -9.02
CA GLY A 178 -3.93 11.27 -9.75
C GLY A 178 -3.12 11.12 -11.04
N ARG A 179 -2.91 12.25 -11.71
CA ARG A 179 -2.05 12.27 -12.91
C ARG A 179 -0.60 11.98 -12.52
N THR A 180 0.01 10.97 -13.15
CA THR A 180 1.44 10.69 -13.01
C THR A 180 2.26 11.78 -13.71
N LYS A 181 3.26 12.32 -13.02
CA LYS A 181 4.15 13.36 -13.52
C LYS A 181 5.57 12.83 -13.57
N ILE A 182 6.19 12.90 -14.74
CA ILE A 182 7.62 12.62 -14.87
C ILE A 182 8.39 13.75 -14.21
N THR A 183 9.27 13.41 -13.27
CA THR A 183 10.05 14.36 -12.47
C THR A 183 11.53 14.38 -12.85
N SER A 184 12.04 13.29 -13.45
CA SER A 184 13.37 13.23 -14.07
C SER A 184 13.39 12.16 -15.17
N ARG A 185 14.31 12.30 -16.10
CA ARG A 185 14.62 11.34 -17.17
C ARG A 185 16.10 11.01 -17.18
#